data_2294b359893a4a4008cc1bd16a9474cf
#
_entry.id   2294b359893a4a4008cc1bd16a9474cf
#
_cell.length_a   1.000
_cell.length_b   1.000
_cell.length_c   1.000
_cell.angle_alpha   90.00
_cell.angle_beta   90.00
_cell.angle_gamma   90.00
#
_symmetry.space_group_name_H-M   'P 1'
#
loop_
_entity.id
_entity.type
_entity.pdbx_description
1 polymer ?
#
loop_
_entity_poly.entity_id
_entity_poly.type
_entity_poly.pdbx_seq_one_letter_code
_entity_poly.pdbx_strand_id
1 'polypeptide(L)'
;MGWIAKMLRGQRVLARCGDDGRLVVEDGRVEVRYKPSDGRAYRAGERNLEAVAGAEILPDDHCAPAGEPPPKKESKSKEARVVAHHEAAAKSTAEVIVFADGACSGNPGPAGAGVAIFEGAVKKLELSEFLGTGTNNIAELTAILRAAEKLESDARPIEIRTDSSYAIGVLTKGWKAKANPELVAKTKVALGKLASVKLTYVPGHAGVAGNELADALAVAAVSARKSSGWIASKS
;
A
#
# COMPACT_ATOMS: atom_id res chain seq x y z
N MET A 1 36.09 -10.51 -12.42
CA MET A 1 34.69 -10.20 -12.06
C MET A 1 33.90 -9.95 -13.33
N GLY A 2 32.59 -10.31 -13.35
CA GLY A 2 31.80 -10.16 -14.57
C GLY A 2 30.30 -10.06 -14.26
N TRP A 3 29.50 -10.30 -15.29
CA TRP A 3 28.04 -10.26 -15.20
C TRP A 3 27.47 -11.53 -15.79
N ILE A 4 26.41 -12.06 -15.17
CA ILE A 4 25.70 -13.25 -15.65
C ILE A 4 24.20 -12.97 -15.70
N ALA A 5 23.54 -13.46 -16.76
CA ALA A 5 22.09 -13.32 -16.88
C ALA A 5 21.34 -14.18 -15.86
N LYS A 6 20.39 -13.57 -15.16
CA LYS A 6 19.48 -14.22 -14.20
C LYS A 6 18.04 -13.75 -14.45
N MET A 7 17.07 -14.49 -13.93
CA MET A 7 15.68 -14.03 -13.86
C MET A 7 15.39 -13.50 -12.47
N LEU A 8 14.77 -12.33 -12.39
CA LEU A 8 14.27 -11.70 -11.17
C LEU A 8 12.80 -11.34 -11.34
N ARG A 9 11.91 -12.06 -10.66
CA ARG A 9 10.45 -11.85 -10.75
C ARG A 9 9.93 -11.83 -12.21
N GLY A 10 10.39 -12.77 -13.03
CA GLY A 10 10.00 -12.87 -14.44
C GLY A 10 10.67 -11.89 -15.40
N GLN A 11 11.61 -11.05 -14.92
CA GLN A 11 12.40 -10.15 -15.75
C GLN A 11 13.86 -10.61 -15.84
N ARG A 12 14.44 -10.53 -17.04
CA ARG A 12 15.86 -10.81 -17.23
C ARG A 12 16.68 -9.63 -16.70
N VAL A 13 17.68 -9.95 -15.85
CA VAL A 13 18.62 -9.00 -15.28
C VAL A 13 20.04 -9.53 -15.44
N LEU A 14 21.03 -8.65 -15.36
CA LEU A 14 22.44 -8.99 -15.25
C LEU A 14 22.84 -8.93 -13.79
N ALA A 15 23.32 -10.03 -13.24
CA ALA A 15 23.75 -10.16 -11.85
C ALA A 15 25.26 -10.21 -11.76
N ARG A 16 25.84 -9.53 -10.79
CA ARG A 16 27.28 -9.51 -10.53
C ARG A 16 27.78 -10.90 -10.18
N CYS A 17 28.84 -11.37 -10.84
CA CYS A 17 29.43 -12.68 -10.59
C CYS A 17 30.97 -12.64 -10.64
N GLY A 18 31.58 -13.68 -10.06
CA GLY A 18 32.99 -13.99 -10.21
C GLY A 18 33.29 -14.59 -11.59
N ASP A 19 34.57 -14.83 -11.85
CA ASP A 19 35.05 -15.44 -13.11
C ASP A 19 34.63 -16.92 -13.22
N ASP A 20 34.18 -17.51 -12.12
CA ASP A 20 33.61 -18.86 -12.03
C ASP A 20 32.07 -18.88 -12.19
N GLY A 21 31.45 -17.73 -12.44
CA GLY A 21 29.99 -17.58 -12.58
C GLY A 21 29.20 -17.61 -11.27
N ARG A 22 29.88 -17.73 -10.11
CA ARG A 22 29.20 -17.62 -8.81
C ARG A 22 28.81 -16.17 -8.53
N LEU A 23 27.62 -15.99 -7.95
CA LEU A 23 27.14 -14.65 -7.62
C LEU A 23 28.01 -14.02 -6.53
N VAL A 24 28.33 -12.74 -6.70
CA VAL A 24 29.00 -11.92 -5.69
C VAL A 24 27.92 -11.42 -4.71
N VAL A 25 27.92 -11.98 -3.50
CA VAL A 25 26.93 -11.67 -2.47
C VAL A 25 27.58 -10.75 -1.43
N GLU A 26 27.01 -9.56 -1.25
CA GLU A 26 27.35 -8.62 -0.18
C GLU A 26 26.10 -8.39 0.68
N ASP A 27 26.21 -8.57 1.98
CA ASP A 27 25.11 -8.46 2.95
C ASP A 27 23.83 -9.23 2.53
N GLY A 28 24.00 -10.47 1.99
CA GLY A 28 22.92 -11.33 1.52
C GLY A 28 22.22 -10.84 0.24
N ARG A 29 22.84 -9.87 -0.47
CA ARG A 29 22.32 -9.29 -1.70
C ARG A 29 23.36 -9.27 -2.80
N VAL A 30 22.89 -9.39 -4.04
CA VAL A 30 23.68 -9.36 -5.27
C VAL A 30 23.36 -8.07 -6.03
N GLU A 31 24.40 -7.41 -6.56
CA GLU A 31 24.20 -6.29 -7.46
C GLU A 31 23.59 -6.78 -8.78
N VAL A 32 22.52 -6.10 -9.24
CA VAL A 32 21.85 -6.41 -10.50
C VAL A 32 21.62 -5.16 -11.34
N ARG A 33 21.61 -5.36 -12.68
CA ARG A 33 21.32 -4.34 -13.68
C ARG A 33 20.18 -4.81 -14.57
N TYR A 34 19.23 -3.94 -14.86
CA TYR A 34 18.16 -4.24 -15.82
C TYR A 34 18.61 -4.02 -17.27
N LYS A 35 19.57 -3.14 -17.50
CA LYS A 35 20.17 -2.86 -18.81
C LYS A 35 21.67 -2.63 -18.64
N PRO A 36 22.51 -3.02 -19.62
CA PRO A 36 23.95 -2.76 -19.56
C PRO A 36 24.30 -1.28 -19.44
N SER A 37 23.54 -0.42 -20.11
CA SER A 37 23.75 1.05 -20.10
C SER A 37 23.13 1.76 -18.89
N ASP A 38 22.50 1.02 -17.98
CA ASP A 38 21.87 1.63 -16.81
C ASP A 38 22.93 1.97 -15.75
N GLY A 39 23.21 3.24 -15.54
CA GLY A 39 24.12 3.72 -14.51
C GLY A 39 23.62 3.45 -13.07
N ARG A 40 22.40 2.91 -12.90
CA ARG A 40 21.83 2.62 -11.59
C ARG A 40 22.07 1.16 -11.19
N ALA A 41 22.76 0.96 -10.08
CA ALA A 41 22.87 -0.33 -9.42
C ALA A 41 21.64 -0.63 -8.56
N TYR A 42 21.11 -1.84 -8.69
CA TYR A 42 20.05 -2.36 -7.82
C TYR A 42 20.60 -3.52 -7.00
N ARG A 43 19.99 -3.86 -5.89
CA ARG A 43 20.38 -5.00 -5.07
C ARG A 43 19.21 -5.97 -4.91
N ALA A 44 19.41 -7.22 -5.34
CA ALA A 44 18.43 -8.31 -5.21
C ALA A 44 18.92 -9.34 -4.20
N GLY A 45 17.99 -9.94 -3.44
CA GLY A 45 18.33 -11.10 -2.62
C GLY A 45 18.73 -12.29 -3.50
N GLU A 46 19.81 -12.99 -3.16
CA GLU A 46 20.31 -14.13 -3.93
C GLU A 46 19.21 -15.16 -4.24
N ARG A 47 18.36 -15.46 -3.25
CA ARG A 47 17.25 -16.44 -3.35
C ARG A 47 16.19 -16.07 -4.41
N ASN A 48 16.16 -14.83 -4.84
CA ASN A 48 15.20 -14.32 -5.83
C ASN A 48 15.75 -14.33 -7.26
N LEU A 49 17.00 -14.77 -7.43
CA LEU A 49 17.70 -14.82 -8.71
C LEU A 49 17.71 -16.26 -9.25
N GLU A 50 16.86 -16.51 -10.23
CA GLU A 50 16.74 -17.81 -10.88
C GLU A 50 17.78 -17.95 -12.01
N ALA A 51 18.26 -19.16 -12.23
CA ALA A 51 19.22 -19.44 -13.27
C ALA A 51 18.60 -19.29 -14.68
N VAL A 52 19.37 -18.78 -15.63
CA VAL A 52 19.02 -18.77 -17.06
C VAL A 52 19.88 -19.83 -17.72
N ALA A 53 19.25 -20.78 -18.42
CA ALA A 53 19.96 -21.82 -19.13
C ALA A 53 20.85 -21.24 -20.24
N GLY A 54 22.11 -21.69 -20.32
CA GLY A 54 23.06 -21.20 -21.31
C GLY A 54 23.55 -19.77 -21.11
N ALA A 55 23.40 -19.21 -19.90
CA ALA A 55 23.90 -17.88 -19.61
C ALA A 55 25.44 -17.86 -19.61
N GLU A 56 26.03 -17.04 -20.46
CA GLU A 56 27.48 -16.80 -20.50
C GLU A 56 27.87 -15.73 -19.50
N ILE A 57 29.13 -15.81 -19.03
CA ILE A 57 29.72 -14.78 -18.17
C ILE A 57 30.17 -13.64 -19.10
N LEU A 58 29.66 -12.46 -18.90
CA LEU A 58 29.98 -11.25 -19.61
C LEU A 58 31.10 -10.50 -18.86
N PRO A 59 31.97 -9.77 -19.55
CA PRO A 59 33.10 -9.08 -18.93
C PRO A 59 32.63 -7.97 -17.97
N ASP A 60 33.56 -7.49 -17.15
CA ASP A 60 33.29 -6.50 -16.11
C ASP A 60 32.75 -5.16 -16.66
N ASP A 61 33.26 -4.76 -17.79
CA ASP A 61 32.92 -3.53 -18.52
C ASP A 61 31.62 -3.64 -19.33
N HIS A 62 30.98 -4.81 -19.34
CA HIS A 62 29.71 -4.99 -20.04
C HIS A 62 28.60 -4.08 -19.51
N CYS A 63 28.58 -3.79 -18.20
CA CYS A 63 27.70 -2.81 -17.63
C CYS A 63 28.40 -1.50 -17.34
N ALA A 64 27.74 -0.40 -17.64
CA ALA A 64 28.25 0.93 -17.32
C ALA A 64 28.61 1.03 -15.82
N PRO A 65 29.65 1.78 -15.43
CA PRO A 65 29.99 2.01 -14.04
C PRO A 65 28.76 2.47 -13.25
N ALA A 66 28.60 1.99 -12.03
CA ALA A 66 27.56 2.50 -11.16
C ALA A 66 27.82 3.99 -10.93
N GLY A 67 26.95 4.84 -11.47
CA GLY A 67 26.95 6.26 -11.12
C GLY A 67 26.66 6.40 -9.62
N GLU A 68 27.09 7.49 -9.01
CA GLU A 68 26.70 7.79 -7.63
C GLU A 68 25.19 7.65 -7.50
N PRO A 69 24.70 6.93 -6.50
CA PRO A 69 23.26 6.85 -6.25
C PRO A 69 22.75 8.29 -6.10
N PRO A 70 21.65 8.67 -6.78
CA PRO A 70 21.09 10.00 -6.59
C PRO A 70 20.93 10.23 -5.09
N PRO A 71 21.24 11.43 -4.59
CA PRO A 71 21.15 11.73 -3.17
C PRO A 71 19.80 11.21 -2.69
N LYS A 72 19.81 10.33 -1.70
CA LYS A 72 18.56 9.85 -1.08
C LYS A 72 17.82 11.12 -0.72
N LYS A 73 16.71 11.41 -1.43
CA LYS A 73 15.76 12.39 -0.92
C LYS A 73 15.54 11.95 0.51
N GLU A 74 15.95 12.78 1.47
CA GLU A 74 15.75 12.51 2.89
C GLU A 74 14.28 12.16 3.05
N SER A 75 14.01 10.87 3.19
CA SER A 75 12.69 10.44 3.57
C SER A 75 12.53 10.99 4.97
N LYS A 76 11.66 11.99 5.13
CA LYS A 76 11.28 12.49 6.47
C LYS A 76 11.18 11.26 7.36
N SER A 77 11.86 11.29 8.51
CA SER A 77 11.87 10.17 9.45
C SER A 77 10.42 9.73 9.70
N LYS A 78 10.23 8.46 10.07
CA LYS A 78 8.88 7.94 10.36
C LYS A 78 8.18 8.85 11.37
N GLU A 79 8.95 9.36 12.34
CA GLU A 79 8.49 10.32 13.35
C GLU A 79 8.11 11.70 12.76
N ALA A 80 8.91 12.26 11.85
CA ALA A 80 8.58 13.53 11.19
C ALA A 80 7.33 13.40 10.29
N ARG A 81 7.08 12.22 9.71
CA ARG A 81 5.83 11.94 8.99
C ARG A 81 4.63 11.85 9.93
N VAL A 82 4.80 11.19 11.07
CA VAL A 82 3.76 11.08 12.12
C VAL A 82 3.39 12.46 12.63
N VAL A 83 4.37 13.30 12.99
CA VAL A 83 4.15 14.67 13.47
C VAL A 83 3.43 15.52 12.41
N ALA A 84 3.88 15.50 11.15
CA ALA A 84 3.23 16.23 10.07
C ALA A 84 1.78 15.76 9.81
N HIS A 85 1.48 14.47 10.02
CA HIS A 85 0.12 13.95 9.91
C HIS A 85 -0.75 14.30 11.11
N HIS A 86 -0.20 14.34 12.33
CA HIS A 86 -0.91 14.84 13.51
C HIS A 86 -1.26 16.33 13.36
N GLU A 87 -0.35 17.15 12.85
CA GLU A 87 -0.60 18.57 12.57
C GLU A 87 -1.64 18.77 11.46
N ALA A 88 -1.59 17.96 10.39
CA ALA A 88 -2.58 18.02 9.32
C ALA A 88 -3.96 17.53 9.80
N ALA A 89 -3.99 16.56 10.69
CA ALA A 89 -5.21 16.06 11.33
C ALA A 89 -5.84 17.12 12.24
N ALA A 90 -5.03 17.88 12.98
CA ALA A 90 -5.48 19.00 13.84
C ALA A 90 -6.00 20.20 13.04
N LYS A 91 -5.63 20.33 11.75
CA LYS A 91 -6.09 21.40 10.84
C LYS A 91 -7.27 20.98 9.96
N SER A 92 -7.85 19.79 10.17
CA SER A 92 -9.01 19.37 9.41
C SER A 92 -10.22 20.25 9.73
N THR A 93 -10.87 20.76 8.70
CA THR A 93 -12.15 21.47 8.79
C THR A 93 -13.34 20.51 8.62
N ALA A 94 -13.09 19.21 8.47
CA ALA A 94 -14.13 18.23 8.32
C ALA A 94 -14.84 17.97 9.67
N GLU A 95 -16.16 17.96 9.62
CA GLU A 95 -17.00 17.66 10.78
C GLU A 95 -17.12 16.16 11.01
N VAL A 96 -17.04 15.38 9.92
CA VAL A 96 -17.06 13.91 9.95
C VAL A 96 -15.72 13.37 9.51
N ILE A 97 -15.07 12.62 10.41
CA ILE A 97 -13.79 11.96 10.14
C ILE A 97 -14.02 10.45 10.10
N VAL A 98 -13.59 9.83 9.01
CA VAL A 98 -13.69 8.40 8.79
C VAL A 98 -12.30 7.80 8.72
N PHE A 99 -12.07 6.69 9.39
CA PHE A 99 -10.91 5.83 9.17
C PHE A 99 -11.38 4.55 8.49
N ALA A 100 -10.71 4.20 7.40
CA ALA A 100 -11.05 3.04 6.58
C ALA A 100 -9.79 2.23 6.28
N ASP A 101 -9.81 0.96 6.61
CA ASP A 101 -8.71 0.03 6.44
C ASP A 101 -9.17 -1.35 5.99
N GLY A 102 -8.26 -2.13 5.41
CA GLY A 102 -8.50 -3.47 4.94
C GLY A 102 -7.45 -4.46 5.43
N ALA A 103 -7.87 -5.66 5.78
CA ALA A 103 -6.99 -6.75 6.14
C ALA A 103 -7.16 -7.96 5.21
N CYS A 104 -6.07 -8.68 4.96
CA CYS A 104 -6.10 -9.91 4.18
C CYS A 104 -5.09 -10.92 4.73
N SER A 105 -5.55 -12.12 5.06
CA SER A 105 -4.70 -13.22 5.51
C SER A 105 -4.23 -14.05 4.30
N GLY A 106 -3.06 -13.71 3.77
CA GLY A 106 -2.62 -14.10 2.43
C GLY A 106 -3.03 -13.06 1.38
N ASN A 107 -2.55 -13.19 0.14
CA ASN A 107 -2.90 -12.21 -0.92
C ASN A 107 -2.86 -12.85 -2.31
N PRO A 108 -3.97 -13.49 -2.77
CA PRO A 108 -5.32 -13.51 -2.19
C PRO A 108 -5.48 -14.43 -0.96
N GLY A 109 -6.53 -14.15 -0.16
CA GLY A 109 -6.90 -14.94 1.03
C GLY A 109 -8.15 -14.39 1.71
N PRO A 110 -8.51 -14.86 2.91
CA PRO A 110 -9.59 -14.28 3.71
C PRO A 110 -9.35 -12.78 3.91
N ALA A 111 -10.33 -11.97 3.52
CA ALA A 111 -10.26 -10.52 3.51
C ALA A 111 -11.36 -9.89 4.34
N GLY A 112 -11.11 -8.74 4.93
CA GLY A 112 -12.05 -8.01 5.76
C GLY A 112 -11.85 -6.50 5.65
N ALA A 113 -12.94 -5.76 5.80
CA ALA A 113 -12.97 -4.29 5.80
C ALA A 113 -13.34 -3.77 7.18
N GLY A 114 -12.63 -2.74 7.64
CA GLY A 114 -12.88 -2.04 8.89
C GLY A 114 -13.11 -0.56 8.66
N VAL A 115 -14.14 0.00 9.29
CA VAL A 115 -14.46 1.43 9.21
C VAL A 115 -14.82 1.95 10.60
N ALA A 116 -14.29 3.12 10.95
CA ALA A 116 -14.66 3.87 12.14
C ALA A 116 -15.01 5.31 11.78
N ILE A 117 -16.19 5.78 12.18
CA ILE A 117 -16.72 7.12 11.89
C ILE A 117 -16.77 7.94 13.17
N PHE A 118 -16.21 9.15 13.12
CA PHE A 118 -16.12 10.08 14.23
C PHE A 118 -16.78 11.41 13.88
N GLU A 119 -17.39 12.03 14.88
CA GLU A 119 -17.78 13.44 14.89
C GLU A 119 -16.96 14.14 15.95
N GLY A 120 -16.05 15.01 15.52
CA GLY A 120 -15.02 15.53 16.39
C GLY A 120 -14.17 14.40 16.99
N ALA A 121 -14.10 14.34 18.31
CA ALA A 121 -13.38 13.30 19.06
C ALA A 121 -14.26 12.06 19.39
N VAL A 122 -15.55 12.11 19.09
CA VAL A 122 -16.50 11.07 19.50
C VAL A 122 -16.71 10.06 18.38
N LYS A 123 -16.39 8.79 18.65
CA LYS A 123 -16.73 7.70 17.73
C LYS A 123 -18.25 7.52 17.71
N LYS A 124 -18.84 7.53 16.52
CA LYS A 124 -20.28 7.37 16.31
C LYS A 124 -20.65 6.00 15.79
N LEU A 125 -19.92 5.52 14.79
CA LEU A 125 -20.22 4.26 14.12
C LEU A 125 -18.94 3.46 13.87
N GLU A 126 -19.08 2.15 13.81
CA GLU A 126 -18.02 1.25 13.35
C GLU A 126 -18.61 0.12 12.50
N LEU A 127 -17.79 -0.42 11.61
CA LEU A 127 -18.08 -1.57 10.75
C LEU A 127 -16.90 -2.54 10.77
N SER A 128 -17.22 -3.82 10.93
CA SER A 128 -16.30 -4.93 10.70
C SER A 128 -16.97 -5.88 9.71
N GLU A 129 -16.49 -5.97 8.47
CA GLU A 129 -17.13 -6.74 7.39
C GLU A 129 -16.18 -7.80 6.84
N PHE A 130 -16.59 -9.07 6.91
CA PHE A 130 -15.86 -10.17 6.24
C PHE A 130 -16.26 -10.26 4.77
N LEU A 131 -15.27 -10.27 3.89
CA LEU A 131 -15.47 -10.18 2.44
C LEU A 131 -15.30 -11.52 1.72
N GLY A 132 -15.06 -12.62 2.47
CA GLY A 132 -14.68 -13.88 1.86
C GLY A 132 -13.24 -13.87 1.38
N THR A 133 -12.96 -14.51 0.24
CA THR A 133 -11.62 -14.52 -0.37
C THR A 133 -11.43 -13.27 -1.22
N GLY A 134 -10.35 -12.53 -0.95
CA GLY A 134 -10.03 -11.30 -1.66
C GLY A 134 -8.53 -10.97 -1.60
N THR A 135 -8.19 -9.74 -1.93
CA THR A 135 -6.85 -9.18 -1.80
C THR A 135 -6.88 -8.00 -0.83
N ASN A 136 -5.72 -7.59 -0.33
CA ASN A 136 -5.64 -6.40 0.52
C ASN A 136 -6.25 -5.16 -0.17
N ASN A 137 -5.94 -4.95 -1.44
CA ASN A 137 -6.50 -3.83 -2.21
C ASN A 137 -8.04 -3.86 -2.32
N ILE A 138 -8.65 -5.06 -2.42
CA ILE A 138 -10.11 -5.22 -2.40
C ILE A 138 -10.67 -4.80 -1.04
N ALA A 139 -10.03 -5.23 0.04
CA ALA A 139 -10.46 -4.90 1.40
C ALA A 139 -10.40 -3.39 1.68
N GLU A 140 -9.28 -2.74 1.36
CA GLU A 140 -9.08 -1.30 1.50
C GLU A 140 -10.11 -0.48 0.69
N LEU A 141 -10.30 -0.82 -0.59
CA LEU A 141 -11.30 -0.15 -1.44
C LEU A 141 -12.72 -0.36 -0.94
N THR A 142 -13.02 -1.57 -0.43
CA THR A 142 -14.35 -1.88 0.11
C THR A 142 -14.63 -1.10 1.39
N ALA A 143 -13.64 -0.93 2.27
CA ALA A 143 -13.79 -0.10 3.46
C ALA A 143 -14.16 1.36 3.11
N ILE A 144 -13.47 1.95 2.12
CA ILE A 144 -13.79 3.31 1.63
C ILE A 144 -15.19 3.34 0.99
N LEU A 145 -15.55 2.34 0.19
CA LEU A 145 -16.87 2.23 -0.42
C LEU A 145 -17.97 2.19 0.65
N ARG A 146 -17.82 1.35 1.69
CA ARG A 146 -18.80 1.25 2.78
C ARG A 146 -18.97 2.54 3.55
N ALA A 147 -17.87 3.26 3.78
CA ALA A 147 -17.90 4.59 4.38
C ALA A 147 -18.72 5.57 3.52
N ALA A 148 -18.45 5.62 2.21
CA ALA A 148 -19.15 6.50 1.28
C ALA A 148 -20.65 6.14 1.17
N GLU A 149 -21.00 4.86 1.05
CA GLU A 149 -22.39 4.38 1.02
C GLU A 149 -23.13 4.75 2.32
N LYS A 150 -22.46 4.64 3.49
CA LYS A 150 -23.07 4.97 4.79
C LYS A 150 -23.37 6.46 4.95
N LEU A 151 -22.54 7.31 4.38
CA LEU A 151 -22.60 8.76 4.54
C LEU A 151 -23.22 9.48 3.33
N GLU A 152 -23.85 8.75 2.39
CA GLU A 152 -24.42 9.32 1.15
C GLU A 152 -25.42 10.47 1.41
N SER A 153 -26.15 10.43 2.51
CA SER A 153 -27.12 11.46 2.89
C SER A 153 -26.55 12.55 3.82
N ASP A 154 -25.25 12.50 4.15
CA ASP A 154 -24.62 13.47 5.03
C ASP A 154 -24.15 14.68 4.24
N ALA A 155 -24.66 15.86 4.57
CA ALA A 155 -24.32 17.11 3.88
C ALA A 155 -23.07 17.80 4.43
N ARG A 156 -22.51 17.30 5.54
CA ARG A 156 -21.33 17.88 6.20
C ARG A 156 -20.04 17.55 5.45
N PRO A 157 -18.98 18.35 5.62
CA PRO A 157 -17.65 18.02 5.10
C PRO A 157 -17.12 16.73 5.73
N ILE A 158 -16.73 15.77 4.89
CA ILE A 158 -16.24 14.44 5.28
C ILE A 158 -14.76 14.31 4.91
N GLU A 159 -13.95 13.81 5.82
CA GLU A 159 -12.58 13.40 5.55
C GLU A 159 -12.42 11.89 5.77
N ILE A 160 -12.14 11.14 4.70
CA ILE A 160 -11.85 9.70 4.78
C ILE A 160 -10.34 9.53 4.81
N ARG A 161 -9.82 8.92 5.87
CA ARG A 161 -8.42 8.64 6.16
C ARG A 161 -8.12 7.17 5.96
N THR A 162 -7.06 6.85 5.22
CA THR A 162 -6.60 5.49 4.97
C THR A 162 -5.09 5.47 4.78
N ASP A 163 -4.42 4.37 5.10
CA ASP A 163 -3.00 4.14 4.81
C ASP A 163 -2.78 3.46 3.46
N SER A 164 -3.84 3.19 2.72
CA SER A 164 -3.77 2.65 1.37
C SER A 164 -3.33 3.70 0.35
N SER A 165 -2.05 3.73 0.04
CA SER A 165 -1.52 4.56 -1.05
C SER A 165 -2.09 4.16 -2.42
N TYR A 166 -2.43 2.87 -2.60
CA TYR A 166 -3.08 2.35 -3.80
C TYR A 166 -4.49 2.93 -3.94
N ALA A 167 -5.31 2.83 -2.90
CA ALA A 167 -6.68 3.35 -2.94
C ALA A 167 -6.69 4.86 -3.26
N ILE A 168 -5.87 5.66 -2.56
CA ILE A 168 -5.73 7.09 -2.87
C ILE A 168 -5.28 7.31 -4.32
N GLY A 169 -4.30 6.53 -4.79
CA GLY A 169 -3.77 6.66 -6.14
C GLY A 169 -4.83 6.45 -7.22
N VAL A 170 -5.62 5.36 -7.12
CA VAL A 170 -6.64 5.00 -8.12
C VAL A 170 -7.90 5.87 -8.00
N LEU A 171 -8.25 6.31 -6.80
CA LEU A 171 -9.46 7.11 -6.57
C LEU A 171 -9.26 8.60 -6.88
N THR A 172 -8.07 9.17 -6.57
CA THR A 172 -7.87 10.63 -6.64
C THR A 172 -6.77 11.08 -7.59
N LYS A 173 -5.76 10.24 -7.88
CA LYS A 173 -4.57 10.65 -8.68
C LYS A 173 -4.59 10.12 -10.12
N GLY A 174 -5.69 9.51 -10.55
CA GLY A 174 -5.81 8.99 -11.91
C GLY A 174 -4.93 7.77 -12.23
N TRP A 175 -4.45 7.04 -11.22
CA TRP A 175 -3.71 5.81 -11.49
C TRP A 175 -4.59 4.79 -12.20
N LYS A 176 -4.03 4.08 -13.18
CA LYS A 176 -4.74 3.00 -13.87
C LYS A 176 -4.98 1.83 -12.92
N ALA A 177 -6.23 1.50 -12.69
CA ALA A 177 -6.62 0.31 -11.96
C ALA A 177 -6.41 -0.92 -12.85
N LYS A 178 -5.26 -1.60 -12.71
CA LYS A 178 -5.00 -2.86 -13.43
C LYS A 178 -5.81 -4.04 -12.87
N ALA A 179 -6.14 -3.97 -11.60
CA ALA A 179 -6.98 -4.93 -10.90
C ALA A 179 -8.22 -4.23 -10.32
N ASN A 180 -9.34 -4.95 -10.24
CA ASN A 180 -10.59 -4.50 -9.64
C ASN A 180 -11.18 -3.19 -10.23
N PRO A 181 -11.20 -3.00 -11.57
CA PRO A 181 -11.68 -1.74 -12.18
C PRO A 181 -13.14 -1.43 -11.83
N GLU A 182 -13.98 -2.45 -11.70
CA GLU A 182 -15.39 -2.30 -11.33
C GLU A 182 -15.56 -1.77 -9.89
N LEU A 183 -14.78 -2.33 -8.94
CA LEU A 183 -14.81 -1.87 -7.56
C LEU A 183 -14.31 -0.42 -7.44
N VAL A 184 -13.24 -0.06 -8.19
CA VAL A 184 -12.73 1.32 -8.25
C VAL A 184 -13.79 2.25 -8.83
N ALA A 185 -14.47 1.87 -9.92
CA ALA A 185 -15.54 2.66 -10.53
C ALA A 185 -16.71 2.84 -9.55
N LYS A 186 -17.17 1.76 -8.90
CA LYS A 186 -18.23 1.79 -7.90
C LYS A 186 -17.87 2.73 -6.73
N THR A 187 -16.65 2.64 -6.23
CA THR A 187 -16.17 3.49 -5.12
C THR A 187 -16.12 4.97 -5.53
N LYS A 188 -15.68 5.28 -6.76
CA LYS A 188 -15.70 6.65 -7.29
C LYS A 188 -17.11 7.21 -7.39
N VAL A 189 -18.06 6.40 -7.87
CA VAL A 189 -19.47 6.81 -7.95
C VAL A 189 -20.02 7.10 -6.55
N ALA A 190 -19.76 6.24 -5.57
CA ALA A 190 -20.20 6.45 -4.20
C ALA A 190 -19.59 7.73 -3.58
N LEU A 191 -18.28 7.95 -3.77
CA LEU A 191 -17.63 9.18 -3.32
C LEU A 191 -18.18 10.43 -4.01
N GLY A 192 -18.54 10.35 -5.28
CA GLY A 192 -19.13 11.46 -6.05
C GLY A 192 -20.53 11.86 -5.62
N LYS A 193 -21.21 11.03 -4.82
CA LYS A 193 -22.52 11.35 -4.24
C LYS A 193 -22.42 12.15 -2.94
N LEU A 194 -21.25 12.15 -2.28
CA LEU A 194 -21.03 12.92 -1.06
C LEU A 194 -20.95 14.42 -1.39
N ALA A 195 -21.57 15.25 -0.59
CA ALA A 195 -21.62 16.70 -0.80
C ALA A 195 -20.21 17.33 -0.77
N SER A 196 -19.37 16.88 0.15
CA SER A 196 -17.97 17.30 0.26
C SER A 196 -17.14 16.18 0.86
N VAL A 197 -16.18 15.62 0.10
CA VAL A 197 -15.32 14.55 0.59
C VAL A 197 -13.86 14.79 0.22
N LYS A 198 -12.97 14.52 1.17
CA LYS A 198 -11.52 14.52 0.99
C LYS A 198 -10.96 13.17 1.41
N LEU A 199 -10.13 12.55 0.55
CA LEU A 199 -9.34 11.38 0.92
C LEU A 199 -7.95 11.82 1.38
N THR A 200 -7.56 11.40 2.57
CA THR A 200 -6.27 11.76 3.17
C THR A 200 -5.48 10.48 3.51
N TYR A 201 -4.22 10.46 3.09
CA TYR A 201 -3.30 9.40 3.50
C TYR A 201 -2.89 9.59 4.96
N VAL A 202 -2.93 8.52 5.74
CA VAL A 202 -2.34 8.45 7.08
C VAL A 202 -1.30 7.33 7.10
N PRO A 203 -0.22 7.44 7.87
CA PRO A 203 0.74 6.34 7.97
C PRO A 203 0.15 5.18 8.78
N GLY A 204 0.22 3.97 8.23
CA GLY A 204 -0.16 2.75 8.94
C GLY A 204 0.76 2.47 10.14
N HIS A 205 0.22 1.90 11.20
CA HIS A 205 0.93 1.51 12.43
C HIS A 205 1.80 2.64 13.03
N ALA A 206 1.28 3.86 13.02
CA ALA A 206 1.99 5.07 13.46
C ALA A 206 1.35 5.72 14.70
N GLY A 207 0.56 4.97 15.46
CA GLY A 207 -0.10 5.50 16.66
C GLY A 207 -1.31 6.39 16.38
N VAL A 208 -1.86 6.37 15.16
CA VAL A 208 -3.12 7.07 14.82
C VAL A 208 -4.28 6.22 15.29
N ALA A 209 -4.82 6.49 16.47
CA ALA A 209 -5.80 5.65 17.14
C ALA A 209 -7.02 5.27 16.27
N GLY A 210 -7.52 6.17 15.43
CA GLY A 210 -8.63 5.88 14.53
C GLY A 210 -8.24 4.89 13.42
N ASN A 211 -7.01 4.97 12.88
CA ASN A 211 -6.52 4.02 11.89
C ASN A 211 -6.27 2.64 12.50
N GLU A 212 -5.68 2.60 13.69
CA GLU A 212 -5.48 1.35 14.43
C GLU A 212 -6.80 0.66 14.79
N LEU A 213 -7.85 1.45 15.06
CA LEU A 213 -9.18 0.91 15.28
C LEU A 213 -9.76 0.31 13.98
N ALA A 214 -9.62 0.99 12.84
CA ALA A 214 -10.11 0.46 11.56
C ALA A 214 -9.36 -0.83 11.17
N ASP A 215 -8.02 -0.88 11.34
CA ASP A 215 -7.23 -2.10 11.17
C ASP A 215 -7.72 -3.23 12.07
N ALA A 216 -7.91 -2.97 13.38
CA ALA A 216 -8.41 -3.96 14.33
C ALA A 216 -9.80 -4.51 13.94
N LEU A 217 -10.70 -3.67 13.43
CA LEU A 217 -12.01 -4.08 12.91
C LEU A 217 -11.89 -4.97 11.68
N ALA A 218 -11.01 -4.62 10.73
CA ALA A 218 -10.74 -5.42 9.55
C ALA A 218 -10.13 -6.78 9.90
N VAL A 219 -9.13 -6.81 10.79
CA VAL A 219 -8.49 -8.04 11.29
C VAL A 219 -9.49 -8.92 12.05
N ALA A 220 -10.36 -8.32 12.86
CA ALA A 220 -11.41 -9.05 13.58
C ALA A 220 -12.38 -9.75 12.62
N ALA A 221 -12.80 -9.09 11.53
CA ALA A 221 -13.63 -9.69 10.50
C ALA A 221 -12.96 -10.91 9.84
N VAL A 222 -11.68 -10.79 9.51
CA VAL A 222 -10.86 -11.89 8.92
C VAL A 222 -10.74 -13.06 9.88
N SER A 223 -10.41 -12.79 11.14
CA SER A 223 -10.18 -13.81 12.16
C SER A 223 -11.44 -14.57 12.51
N ALA A 224 -12.56 -13.86 12.69
CA ALA A 224 -13.84 -14.44 13.00
C ALA A 224 -14.57 -15.02 11.76
N ARG A 225 -14.15 -14.66 10.55
CA ARG A 225 -14.85 -14.92 9.27
C ARG A 225 -16.32 -14.53 9.33
N LYS A 226 -16.59 -13.39 9.96
CA LYS A 226 -17.95 -12.92 10.24
C LYS A 226 -18.00 -11.39 10.19
N SER A 227 -19.15 -10.87 9.76
CA SER A 227 -19.44 -9.43 9.77
C SER A 227 -20.28 -9.06 10.99
N SER A 228 -19.98 -7.90 11.60
CA SER A 228 -20.81 -7.31 12.67
C SER A 228 -21.91 -6.39 12.12
N GLY A 229 -21.78 -5.96 10.85
CA GLY A 229 -22.57 -4.84 10.35
C GLY A 229 -22.18 -3.50 11.00
N TRP A 230 -22.99 -2.47 10.77
CA TRP A 230 -22.79 -1.15 11.38
C TRP A 230 -23.26 -1.16 12.85
N ILE A 231 -22.37 -0.78 13.74
CA ILE A 231 -22.64 -0.68 15.19
C ILE A 231 -22.49 0.78 15.61
N ALA A 232 -23.52 1.31 16.27
CA ALA A 232 -23.45 2.62 16.91
C ALA A 232 -22.68 2.53 18.24
N SER A 233 -21.83 3.52 18.51
CA SER A 233 -21.20 3.64 19.82
C SER A 233 -22.26 3.95 20.88
N LYS A 234 -22.19 3.27 22.01
CA LYS A 234 -23.00 3.64 23.17
C LYS A 234 -22.56 5.01 23.66
N SER A 235 -23.51 5.93 23.80
CA SER A 235 -23.30 7.25 24.39
C SER A 235 -22.85 7.12 25.81
#